data_67430ae13783814050ea015886b7676e
#
_entry.id   67430ae13783814050ea015886b7676e
#
_cell.length_a   1.000
_cell.length_b   1.000
_cell.length_c   1.000
_cell.angle_alpha   90.00
_cell.angle_beta   90.00
_cell.angle_gamma   90.00
#
_symmetry.space_group_name_H-M   'P 1'
#
loop_
_entity.id
_entity.type
_entity.pdbx_description
1 polymer ?
#
loop_
_entity_poly.entity_id
_entity_poly.type
_entity_poly.pdbx_seq_one_letter_code
_entity_poly.pdbx_strand_id
1 'polypeptide(L)'
;MNRIEKNKTQTDQAWNKLHNRLETDGLLPTVTERRFATRPTAWIGIAAIAAIISLCVYLPTVLRTDRHLSGGELLVKANKEESILVTTLEDGSVVYLSEQTSLEYPKHFSKKRREVSLKGNALFDIAGNRARPFFIETGKVQIEVIGTAFHVRNSGNSPFELAVQRGEVKVTQKQNGQEIHVKAGETATLLGDEWQLTVTENSEQFTRYMQNMRFKDEQLDLSLIHI
;
A
#
# COMPACT_ATOMS: atom_id res chain seq x y z
N MET A 1 5.44 -43.60 83.47
CA MET A 1 4.76 -42.49 82.81
C MET A 1 5.56 -41.24 83.13
N ASN A 2 6.21 -40.68 82.09
CA ASN A 2 7.35 -39.79 82.24
C ASN A 2 6.92 -38.36 82.65
N ARG A 3 7.69 -37.77 83.56
CA ARG A 3 7.51 -36.43 84.14
C ARG A 3 7.47 -35.32 83.02
N ILE A 4 8.01 -35.65 81.91
CA ILE A 4 8.07 -34.75 80.70
C ILE A 4 6.69 -34.67 80.00
N GLU A 5 5.97 -35.79 79.90
CA GLU A 5 4.62 -35.82 79.26
C GLU A 5 3.57 -35.08 80.11
N LYS A 6 3.70 -35.12 81.41
CA LYS A 6 2.76 -34.42 82.33
C LYS A 6 2.95 -32.90 82.24
N ASN A 7 4.19 -32.44 82.04
CA ASN A 7 4.43 -31.01 81.88
C ASN A 7 3.93 -30.51 80.51
N LYS A 8 4.05 -31.33 79.47
CA LYS A 8 3.58 -30.97 78.13
C LYS A 8 2.08 -30.79 78.10
N THR A 9 1.33 -31.71 78.68
CA THR A 9 -0.14 -31.63 78.79
C THR A 9 -0.62 -30.44 79.62
N GLN A 10 0.06 -30.09 80.68
CA GLN A 10 -0.29 -28.89 81.45
C GLN A 10 0.01 -27.58 80.72
N THR A 11 1.08 -27.56 79.99
CA THR A 11 1.48 -26.41 79.17
C THR A 11 0.48 -26.22 78.00
N ASP A 12 0.07 -27.30 77.36
CA ASP A 12 -0.92 -27.26 76.25
C ASP A 12 -2.30 -26.81 76.75
N GLN A 13 -2.72 -27.26 77.94
CA GLN A 13 -3.95 -26.83 78.55
C GLN A 13 -3.92 -25.33 78.94
N ALA A 14 -2.79 -24.85 79.46
CA ALA A 14 -2.64 -23.44 79.81
C ALA A 14 -2.62 -22.56 78.56
N TRP A 15 -1.98 -23.04 77.46
CA TRP A 15 -1.98 -22.37 76.17
C TRP A 15 -3.35 -22.27 75.55
N ASN A 16 -4.10 -23.37 75.55
CA ASN A 16 -5.48 -23.38 75.03
C ASN A 16 -6.41 -22.46 75.82
N LYS A 17 -6.24 -22.39 77.16
CA LYS A 17 -7.01 -21.51 78.01
C LYS A 17 -6.70 -20.04 77.75
N LEU A 18 -5.46 -19.70 77.50
CA LEU A 18 -5.02 -18.35 77.14
C LEU A 18 -5.53 -17.98 75.76
N HIS A 19 -5.44 -18.89 74.78
CA HIS A 19 -5.92 -18.67 73.43
C HIS A 19 -7.42 -18.41 73.36
N ASN A 20 -8.24 -19.23 74.04
CA ASN A 20 -9.68 -19.01 74.17
C ASN A 20 -10.04 -17.69 74.87
N ARG A 21 -9.26 -17.23 75.82
CA ARG A 21 -9.49 -15.94 76.46
C ARG A 21 -9.17 -14.77 75.53
N LEU A 22 -8.08 -14.84 74.78
CA LEU A 22 -7.71 -13.83 73.80
C LEU A 22 -8.70 -13.75 72.64
N GLU A 23 -9.29 -14.88 72.27
CA GLU A 23 -10.33 -14.95 71.27
C GLU A 23 -11.66 -14.34 71.80
N THR A 24 -12.04 -14.62 73.05
CA THR A 24 -13.25 -14.09 73.69
C THR A 24 -13.18 -12.59 73.94
N ASP A 25 -11.97 -12.10 74.29
CA ASP A 25 -11.70 -10.67 74.56
C ASP A 25 -11.46 -9.88 73.27
N GLY A 26 -11.56 -10.54 72.10
CA GLY A 26 -11.44 -9.87 70.78
C GLY A 26 -10.02 -9.30 70.49
N LEU A 27 -8.99 -9.79 71.20
CA LEU A 27 -7.63 -9.30 71.08
C LEU A 27 -6.81 -10.02 70.00
N LEU A 28 -7.35 -11.08 69.39
CA LEU A 28 -6.73 -11.75 68.25
C LEU A 28 -7.10 -11.00 66.96
N PRO A 29 -6.11 -10.67 66.10
CA PRO A 29 -6.41 -10.04 64.84
C PRO A 29 -7.25 -11.00 63.97
N THR A 30 -8.42 -10.60 63.62
CA THR A 30 -9.24 -11.33 62.63
C THR A 30 -8.50 -11.24 61.29
N VAL A 31 -7.94 -12.34 60.84
CA VAL A 31 -7.43 -12.45 59.48
C VAL A 31 -8.60 -12.38 58.54
N THR A 32 -8.91 -11.18 58.09
CA THR A 32 -9.87 -10.98 57.00
C THR A 32 -9.21 -11.53 55.76
N GLU A 33 -9.53 -12.75 55.34
CA GLU A 33 -9.18 -13.21 54.00
C GLU A 33 -9.81 -12.24 53.02
N ARG A 34 -8.98 -11.34 52.44
CA ARG A 34 -9.38 -10.59 51.26
C ARG A 34 -9.52 -11.62 50.13
N ARG A 35 -10.70 -12.14 49.99
CA ARG A 35 -11.10 -12.80 48.73
C ARG A 35 -11.00 -11.74 47.65
N PHE A 36 -9.94 -11.80 46.86
CA PHE A 36 -9.87 -11.11 45.60
C PHE A 36 -10.97 -11.69 44.72
N ALA A 37 -12.17 -11.16 44.87
CA ALA A 37 -13.23 -11.37 43.91
C ALA A 37 -12.71 -10.77 42.60
N THR A 38 -12.18 -11.61 41.77
CA THR A 38 -11.87 -11.28 40.38
C THR A 38 -13.20 -10.98 39.72
N ARG A 39 -13.56 -9.69 39.70
CA ARG A 39 -14.78 -9.21 39.08
C ARG A 39 -14.67 -9.60 37.61
N PRO A 40 -15.59 -10.36 37.02
CA PRO A 40 -15.57 -10.76 35.61
C PRO A 40 -15.52 -9.54 34.66
N THR A 41 -15.82 -8.35 35.17
CA THR A 41 -15.73 -7.07 34.44
C THR A 41 -14.32 -6.67 34.01
N ALA A 42 -13.24 -7.16 34.67
CA ALA A 42 -11.87 -6.87 34.25
C ALA A 42 -11.52 -7.56 32.94
N TRP A 43 -12.04 -8.75 32.69
CA TRP A 43 -11.82 -9.50 31.44
C TRP A 43 -12.56 -8.89 30.26
N ILE A 44 -13.72 -8.27 30.50
CA ILE A 44 -14.50 -7.57 29.47
C ILE A 44 -13.73 -6.33 28.97
N GLY A 45 -13.05 -5.60 29.87
CA GLY A 45 -12.23 -4.45 29.49
C GLY A 45 -11.03 -4.82 28.60
N ILE A 46 -10.34 -5.92 28.92
CA ILE A 46 -9.19 -6.40 28.14
C ILE A 46 -9.65 -6.90 26.74
N ALA A 47 -10.78 -7.59 26.68
CA ALA A 47 -11.34 -8.05 25.41
C ALA A 47 -11.78 -6.88 24.52
N ALA A 48 -12.35 -5.82 25.09
CA ALA A 48 -12.74 -4.62 24.35
C ALA A 48 -11.53 -3.87 23.78
N ILE A 49 -10.44 -3.73 24.54
CA ILE A 49 -9.21 -3.10 24.09
C ILE A 49 -8.57 -3.92 22.95
N ALA A 50 -8.51 -5.24 23.09
CA ALA A 50 -7.99 -6.13 22.04
C ALA A 50 -8.81 -6.05 20.75
N ALA A 51 -10.14 -5.96 20.86
CA ALA A 51 -11.05 -5.79 19.73
C ALA A 51 -10.84 -4.44 19.01
N ILE A 52 -10.65 -3.35 19.77
CA ILE A 52 -10.37 -2.01 19.21
C ILE A 52 -9.01 -2.00 18.49
N ILE A 53 -7.97 -2.57 19.10
CA ILE A 53 -6.64 -2.66 18.47
C ILE A 53 -6.70 -3.52 17.20
N SER A 54 -7.39 -4.66 17.25
CA SER A 54 -7.63 -5.52 16.09
C SER A 54 -8.37 -4.78 14.99
N LEU A 55 -9.42 -4.02 15.33
CA LEU A 55 -10.19 -3.21 14.40
C LEU A 55 -9.34 -2.09 13.80
N CYS A 56 -8.53 -1.39 14.60
CA CYS A 56 -7.63 -0.33 14.14
C CYS A 56 -6.52 -0.83 13.21
N VAL A 57 -6.10 -2.08 13.36
CA VAL A 57 -5.10 -2.72 12.49
C VAL A 57 -5.76 -3.30 11.24
N TYR A 58 -6.91 -3.95 11.39
CA TYR A 58 -7.61 -4.65 10.30
C TYR A 58 -8.39 -3.69 9.39
N LEU A 59 -9.02 -2.66 9.96
CA LEU A 59 -9.80 -1.69 9.19
C LEU A 59 -8.98 -0.98 8.11
N PRO A 60 -7.77 -0.45 8.37
CA PRO A 60 -6.96 0.17 7.31
C PRO A 60 -6.41 -0.82 6.29
N THR A 61 -6.25 -2.11 6.62
CA THR A 61 -5.84 -3.12 5.64
C THR A 61 -6.96 -3.48 4.68
N VAL A 62 -8.21 -3.54 5.17
CA VAL A 62 -9.41 -3.79 4.34
C VAL A 62 -9.82 -2.55 3.56
N LEU A 63 -9.73 -1.35 4.16
CA LEU A 63 -10.05 -0.08 3.50
C LEU A 63 -8.95 0.43 2.55
N ARG A 64 -7.78 -0.22 2.51
CA ARG A 64 -6.75 0.05 1.49
C ARG A 64 -7.07 -0.53 0.13
N THR A 65 -8.11 -1.36 0.03
CA THR A 65 -8.62 -1.85 -1.24
C THR A 65 -9.47 -0.72 -1.84
N ASP A 66 -9.07 -0.25 -3.00
CA ASP A 66 -9.70 0.78 -3.82
C ASP A 66 -9.45 2.23 -3.38
N ARG A 67 -8.22 2.72 -3.65
CA ARG A 67 -8.07 4.14 -3.95
C ARG A 67 -8.78 4.39 -5.27
N HIS A 68 -10.10 4.61 -5.21
CA HIS A 68 -10.86 5.15 -6.31
C HIS A 68 -10.18 6.46 -6.77
N LEU A 69 -9.85 6.50 -8.04
CA LEU A 69 -9.50 7.73 -8.75
C LEU A 69 -10.53 8.79 -8.33
N SER A 70 -10.04 9.88 -7.78
CA SER A 70 -10.79 10.90 -7.04
C SER A 70 -12.09 11.32 -7.74
N GLY A 71 -13.25 10.88 -7.21
CA GLY A 71 -14.58 11.54 -7.21
C GLY A 71 -15.14 12.21 -8.46
N GLY A 72 -14.72 11.85 -9.69
CA GLY A 72 -15.23 12.39 -10.94
C GLY A 72 -15.65 11.30 -11.92
N GLU A 73 -16.29 11.68 -13.02
CA GLU A 73 -16.57 10.82 -14.16
C GLU A 73 -15.25 10.19 -14.65
N LEU A 74 -15.15 8.85 -14.62
CA LEU A 74 -14.00 8.11 -15.10
C LEU A 74 -14.16 7.82 -16.59
N LEU A 75 -13.12 8.09 -17.33
CA LEU A 75 -13.01 7.78 -18.76
C LEU A 75 -12.09 6.58 -18.92
N VAL A 76 -12.47 5.64 -19.77
CA VAL A 76 -11.67 4.48 -20.13
C VAL A 76 -11.35 4.54 -21.62
N LYS A 77 -10.08 4.56 -21.96
CA LYS A 77 -9.58 4.39 -23.32
C LYS A 77 -8.92 3.02 -23.42
N ALA A 78 -9.50 2.15 -24.26
CA ALA A 78 -8.96 0.82 -24.49
C ALA A 78 -8.58 0.68 -25.96
N ASN A 79 -7.34 0.30 -26.20
CA ASN A 79 -6.84 -0.04 -27.53
C ASN A 79 -6.92 -1.57 -27.74
N LYS A 80 -7.77 -2.00 -28.64
CA LYS A 80 -7.92 -3.41 -29.02
C LYS A 80 -7.27 -3.74 -30.37
N GLU A 81 -6.81 -2.70 -31.07
CA GLU A 81 -6.22 -2.81 -32.39
C GLU A 81 -4.71 -2.92 -32.31
N GLU A 82 -4.08 -3.50 -33.32
CA GLU A 82 -2.61 -3.56 -33.47
C GLU A 82 -1.97 -2.18 -33.62
N SER A 83 -2.77 -1.18 -34.02
CA SER A 83 -2.34 0.20 -34.18
C SER A 83 -2.22 0.91 -32.83
N ILE A 84 -1.33 1.90 -32.73
CA ILE A 84 -1.19 2.73 -31.53
C ILE A 84 -2.37 3.69 -31.43
N LEU A 85 -3.02 3.71 -30.26
CA LEU A 85 -4.05 4.68 -29.94
C LEU A 85 -3.46 5.86 -29.17
N VAL A 86 -3.54 7.05 -29.76
CA VAL A 86 -3.05 8.28 -29.11
C VAL A 86 -4.19 8.94 -28.32
N THR A 87 -3.91 9.34 -27.09
CA THR A 87 -4.86 10.04 -26.22
C THR A 87 -4.19 11.25 -25.59
N THR A 88 -4.78 12.43 -25.78
CA THR A 88 -4.35 13.65 -25.08
C THR A 88 -5.22 13.85 -23.83
N LEU A 89 -4.59 14.08 -22.70
CA LEU A 89 -5.25 14.34 -21.42
C LEU A 89 -5.50 15.84 -21.24
N GLU A 90 -6.36 16.20 -20.26
CA GLU A 90 -6.75 17.62 -20.02
C GLU A 90 -5.57 18.54 -19.65
N ASP A 91 -4.49 17.97 -19.12
CA ASP A 91 -3.30 18.71 -18.72
C ASP A 91 -2.26 18.91 -19.85
N GLY A 92 -2.60 18.48 -21.07
CA GLY A 92 -1.73 18.50 -22.23
C GLY A 92 -0.75 17.33 -22.31
N SER A 93 -0.79 16.39 -21.36
CA SER A 93 -0.01 15.14 -21.46
C SER A 93 -0.55 14.24 -22.56
N VAL A 94 0.35 13.55 -23.25
CA VAL A 94 0.00 12.63 -24.34
C VAL A 94 0.38 11.22 -23.95
N VAL A 95 -0.54 10.29 -24.16
CA VAL A 95 -0.35 8.86 -23.90
C VAL A 95 -0.58 8.06 -25.17
N TYR A 96 0.38 7.22 -25.48
CA TYR A 96 0.37 6.34 -26.66
C TYR A 96 0.15 4.91 -26.18
N LEU A 97 -1.05 4.38 -26.40
CA LEU A 97 -1.46 3.07 -25.95
C LEU A 97 -1.12 2.02 -27.00
N SER A 98 -0.34 1.02 -26.63
CA SER A 98 -0.08 -0.16 -27.45
C SER A 98 -1.35 -1.02 -27.59
N GLU A 99 -1.29 -2.03 -28.45
CA GLU A 99 -2.31 -3.07 -28.55
C GLU A 99 -2.64 -3.69 -27.19
N GLN A 100 -3.91 -4.05 -26.96
CA GLN A 100 -4.42 -4.67 -25.73
C GLN A 100 -4.13 -3.88 -24.46
N THR A 101 -4.08 -2.57 -24.57
CA THR A 101 -3.80 -1.64 -23.47
C THR A 101 -5.05 -0.85 -23.12
N SER A 102 -5.29 -0.64 -21.83
CA SER A 102 -6.32 0.25 -21.34
C SER A 102 -5.77 1.28 -20.36
N LEU A 103 -6.23 2.50 -20.52
CA LEU A 103 -5.96 3.64 -19.65
C LEU A 103 -7.28 4.13 -19.06
N GLU A 104 -7.35 4.16 -17.75
CA GLU A 104 -8.47 4.71 -17.00
C GLU A 104 -8.01 6.00 -16.31
N TYR A 105 -8.74 7.08 -16.48
CA TYR A 105 -8.41 8.39 -15.94
C TYR A 105 -9.67 9.22 -15.68
N PRO A 106 -9.64 10.17 -14.72
CA PRO A 106 -10.76 11.06 -14.48
C PRO A 106 -10.89 12.09 -15.60
N LYS A 107 -12.11 12.49 -15.93
CA LYS A 107 -12.37 13.59 -16.90
C LYS A 107 -11.67 14.86 -16.50
N HIS A 108 -11.57 15.13 -15.20
CA HIS A 108 -10.86 16.26 -14.61
C HIS A 108 -9.94 15.78 -13.49
N PHE A 109 -8.66 16.11 -13.58
CA PHE A 109 -7.71 15.81 -12.53
C PHE A 109 -7.93 16.64 -11.27
N SER A 110 -7.57 16.11 -10.12
CA SER A 110 -7.65 16.82 -8.86
C SER A 110 -6.70 18.03 -8.83
N LYS A 111 -6.96 18.99 -7.93
CA LYS A 111 -6.11 20.18 -7.75
C LYS A 111 -4.70 19.84 -7.20
N LYS A 112 -4.53 18.68 -6.56
CA LYS A 112 -3.29 18.32 -5.88
C LYS A 112 -2.44 17.33 -6.67
N ARG A 113 -3.05 16.47 -7.50
CA ARG A 113 -2.35 15.41 -8.24
C ARG A 113 -3.14 15.00 -9.48
N ARG A 114 -2.43 14.46 -10.46
CA ARG A 114 -2.98 13.85 -11.66
C ARG A 114 -2.79 12.35 -11.54
N GLU A 115 -3.84 11.56 -11.67
CA GLU A 115 -3.78 10.13 -11.41
C GLU A 115 -4.50 9.35 -12.50
N VAL A 116 -3.84 8.31 -13.01
CA VAL A 116 -4.38 7.40 -14.03
C VAL A 116 -4.06 5.95 -13.69
N SER A 117 -4.82 5.01 -14.22
CA SER A 117 -4.57 3.57 -14.09
C SER A 117 -4.26 2.97 -15.45
N LEU A 118 -3.16 2.22 -15.54
CA LEU A 118 -2.67 1.57 -16.76
C LEU A 118 -2.73 0.05 -16.64
N LYS A 119 -3.30 -0.59 -17.66
CA LYS A 119 -3.18 -2.03 -17.89
C LYS A 119 -2.64 -2.24 -19.29
N GLY A 120 -1.47 -2.87 -19.42
CA GLY A 120 -0.78 -3.07 -20.68
C GLY A 120 0.42 -2.14 -20.87
N ASN A 121 0.77 -1.86 -22.13
CA ASN A 121 2.00 -1.16 -22.50
C ASN A 121 1.68 0.22 -23.07
N ALA A 122 2.35 1.26 -22.59
CA ALA A 122 2.13 2.61 -23.06
C ALA A 122 3.40 3.45 -23.02
N LEU A 123 3.49 4.42 -23.92
CA LEU A 123 4.45 5.49 -23.85
C LEU A 123 3.73 6.74 -23.34
N PHE A 124 4.36 7.40 -22.37
CA PHE A 124 3.88 8.62 -21.75
C PHE A 124 4.79 9.78 -22.10
N ASP A 125 4.21 10.88 -22.55
CA ASP A 125 4.85 12.19 -22.61
C ASP A 125 4.08 13.15 -21.71
N ILE A 126 4.58 13.32 -20.48
CA ILE A 126 3.85 14.01 -19.42
C ILE A 126 4.29 15.48 -19.37
N ALA A 127 3.30 16.36 -19.42
CA ALA A 127 3.47 17.80 -19.25
C ALA A 127 4.02 18.13 -17.85
N GLY A 128 5.05 18.97 -17.80
CA GLY A 128 5.76 19.34 -16.58
C GLY A 128 4.88 20.17 -15.63
N ASN A 129 4.66 19.67 -14.40
CA ASN A 129 3.95 20.42 -13.35
C ASN A 129 4.37 19.94 -11.95
N ARG A 130 5.27 20.68 -11.31
CA ARG A 130 5.78 20.36 -9.96
C ARG A 130 4.72 20.49 -8.86
N ALA A 131 3.74 21.38 -9.04
CA ALA A 131 2.68 21.58 -8.05
C ALA A 131 1.62 20.47 -8.10
N ARG A 132 1.54 19.74 -9.20
CA ARG A 132 0.58 18.66 -9.44
C ARG A 132 1.31 17.43 -10.05
N PRO A 133 1.99 16.61 -9.25
CA PRO A 133 2.67 15.42 -9.74
C PRO A 133 1.68 14.46 -10.41
N PHE A 134 2.18 13.67 -11.34
CA PHE A 134 1.42 12.70 -12.12
C PHE A 134 1.70 11.30 -11.61
N PHE A 135 0.64 10.55 -11.29
CA PHE A 135 0.70 9.18 -10.78
C PHE A 135 0.10 8.22 -11.77
N ILE A 136 0.80 7.11 -12.02
CA ILE A 136 0.30 6.01 -12.83
C ILE A 136 0.23 4.78 -11.94
N GLU A 137 -0.98 4.29 -11.76
CA GLU A 137 -1.23 3.04 -11.05
C GLU A 137 -1.18 1.87 -12.02
N THR A 138 -0.39 0.87 -11.68
CA THR A 138 -0.37 -0.44 -12.37
C THR A 138 -0.71 -1.55 -11.37
N GLY A 139 -0.84 -2.78 -11.83
CA GLY A 139 -1.07 -3.93 -10.93
C GLY A 139 0.04 -4.10 -9.89
N LYS A 140 1.31 -3.92 -10.29
CA LYS A 140 2.50 -4.23 -9.48
C LYS A 140 3.15 -3.00 -8.83
N VAL A 141 3.12 -1.85 -9.51
CA VAL A 141 3.85 -0.67 -9.09
C VAL A 141 3.00 0.60 -9.20
N GLN A 142 3.40 1.62 -8.45
CA GLN A 142 2.97 3.01 -8.61
C GLN A 142 4.14 3.81 -9.17
N ILE A 143 3.88 4.60 -10.21
CA ILE A 143 4.85 5.46 -10.86
C ILE A 143 4.49 6.91 -10.56
N GLU A 144 5.46 7.71 -10.12
CA GLU A 144 5.30 9.13 -9.85
C GLU A 144 6.26 9.95 -10.71
N VAL A 145 5.74 10.95 -11.42
CA VAL A 145 6.53 11.82 -12.29
C VAL A 145 6.05 13.27 -12.18
N ILE A 146 6.94 14.20 -12.54
CA ILE A 146 6.64 15.64 -12.56
C ILE A 146 6.44 16.13 -14.00
N GLY A 147 7.29 15.65 -14.94
CA GLY A 147 7.26 16.02 -16.34
C GLY A 147 8.36 15.26 -17.07
N THR A 148 7.99 14.09 -17.61
CA THR A 148 8.91 13.05 -18.11
C THR A 148 8.36 12.42 -19.37
N ALA A 149 9.26 11.91 -20.21
CA ALA A 149 8.92 11.03 -21.31
C ALA A 149 9.50 9.63 -21.03
N PHE A 150 8.66 8.62 -21.00
CA PHE A 150 9.05 7.25 -20.63
C PHE A 150 8.09 6.21 -21.19
N HIS A 151 8.56 4.99 -21.30
CA HIS A 151 7.82 3.84 -21.77
C HIS A 151 7.59 2.85 -20.62
N VAL A 152 6.37 2.35 -20.51
CA VAL A 152 5.97 1.31 -19.55
C VAL A 152 5.57 0.05 -20.29
N ARG A 153 6.17 -1.08 -19.94
CA ARG A 153 5.77 -2.42 -20.36
C ARG A 153 5.23 -3.18 -19.15
N ASN A 154 3.94 -3.45 -19.17
CA ASN A 154 3.23 -4.11 -18.07
C ASN A 154 2.22 -5.13 -18.62
N SER A 155 2.67 -5.99 -19.54
CA SER A 155 1.89 -7.12 -20.04
C SER A 155 2.04 -8.32 -19.11
N GLY A 156 0.93 -9.01 -18.78
CA GLY A 156 0.88 -10.03 -17.73
C GLY A 156 1.86 -11.19 -17.83
N ASN A 157 2.40 -11.47 -19.02
CA ASN A 157 3.34 -12.56 -19.28
C ASN A 157 4.82 -12.15 -19.28
N SER A 158 5.11 -10.86 -19.10
CA SER A 158 6.49 -10.33 -19.10
C SER A 158 6.79 -9.63 -17.78
N PRO A 159 8.07 -9.54 -17.38
CA PRO A 159 8.47 -8.67 -16.29
C PRO A 159 8.00 -7.24 -16.54
N PHE A 160 7.67 -6.52 -15.46
CA PHE A 160 7.43 -5.08 -15.56
C PHE A 160 8.73 -4.39 -15.97
N GLU A 161 8.66 -3.50 -16.95
CA GLU A 161 9.80 -2.73 -17.43
C GLU A 161 9.40 -1.27 -17.61
N LEU A 162 10.28 -0.36 -17.19
CA LEU A 162 10.13 1.07 -17.34
C LEU A 162 11.43 1.66 -17.90
N ALA A 163 11.36 2.31 -19.06
CA ALA A 163 12.50 2.95 -19.73
C ALA A 163 12.27 4.46 -19.81
N VAL A 164 13.21 5.27 -19.30
CA VAL A 164 13.08 6.72 -19.23
C VAL A 164 13.89 7.37 -20.35
N GLN A 165 13.20 8.19 -21.15
CA GLN A 165 13.85 8.96 -22.22
C GLN A 165 14.24 10.36 -21.75
N ARG A 166 13.37 11.03 -20.99
CA ARG A 166 13.56 12.39 -20.51
C ARG A 166 13.07 12.55 -19.09
N GLY A 167 13.88 13.16 -18.23
CA GLY A 167 13.52 13.47 -16.85
C GLY A 167 13.89 12.33 -15.89
N GLU A 168 13.13 12.24 -14.80
CA GLU A 168 13.31 11.26 -13.73
C GLU A 168 11.95 10.71 -13.31
N VAL A 169 11.91 9.42 -13.06
CA VAL A 169 10.72 8.68 -12.65
C VAL A 169 10.98 8.03 -11.30
N LYS A 170 10.07 8.23 -10.35
CA LYS A 170 10.05 7.49 -9.09
C LYS A 170 9.08 6.31 -9.23
N VAL A 171 9.54 5.11 -8.91
CA VAL A 171 8.75 3.88 -8.97
C VAL A 171 8.68 3.26 -7.58
N THR A 172 7.48 2.99 -7.12
CA THR A 172 7.22 2.33 -5.83
C THR A 172 6.58 0.97 -6.07
N GLN A 173 7.22 -0.10 -5.61
CA GLN A 173 6.67 -1.46 -5.66
C GLN A 173 5.58 -1.62 -4.59
N LYS A 174 4.38 -2.03 -4.99
CA LYS A 174 3.23 -2.09 -4.08
C LYS A 174 3.33 -3.19 -3.01
N GLN A 175 4.03 -4.28 -3.34
CA GLN A 175 4.12 -5.45 -2.47
C GLN A 175 4.95 -5.20 -1.22
N ASN A 176 6.11 -4.57 -1.36
CA ASN A 176 7.10 -4.37 -0.29
C ASN A 176 7.38 -2.89 0.04
N GLY A 177 6.81 -1.96 -0.74
CA GLY A 177 7.03 -0.52 -0.58
C GLY A 177 8.41 -0.03 -1.00
N GLN A 178 9.21 -0.85 -1.70
CA GLN A 178 10.52 -0.46 -2.19
C GLN A 178 10.38 0.64 -3.25
N GLU A 179 11.19 1.69 -3.10
CA GLU A 179 11.24 2.81 -4.02
C GLU A 179 12.55 2.83 -4.79
N ILE A 180 12.46 3.12 -6.08
CA ILE A 180 13.62 3.35 -6.95
C ILE A 180 13.43 4.62 -7.76
N HIS A 181 14.53 5.25 -8.15
CA HIS A 181 14.58 6.39 -9.05
C HIS A 181 15.24 5.97 -10.35
N VAL A 182 14.57 6.23 -11.46
CA VAL A 182 15.04 5.88 -12.81
C VAL A 182 15.21 7.17 -13.59
N LYS A 183 16.42 7.42 -14.07
CA LYS A 183 16.78 8.65 -14.81
C LYS A 183 16.74 8.44 -16.30
N ALA A 184 16.80 9.54 -17.03
CA ALA A 184 16.92 9.52 -18.50
C ALA A 184 18.08 8.63 -18.95
N GLY A 185 17.83 7.73 -19.92
CA GLY A 185 18.78 6.73 -20.40
C GLY A 185 18.84 5.44 -19.59
N GLU A 186 18.06 5.32 -18.51
CA GLU A 186 17.98 4.12 -17.68
C GLU A 186 16.70 3.34 -17.94
N THR A 187 16.80 2.03 -17.76
CA THR A 187 15.69 1.08 -17.79
C THR A 187 15.66 0.30 -16.49
N ALA A 188 14.52 0.30 -15.83
CA ALA A 188 14.27 -0.52 -14.65
C ALA A 188 13.38 -1.72 -15.02
N THR A 189 13.81 -2.91 -14.64
CA THR A 189 13.07 -4.17 -14.84
C THR A 189 12.80 -4.82 -13.49
N LEU A 190 11.57 -5.22 -13.22
CA LEU A 190 11.18 -5.96 -12.02
C LEU A 190 11.18 -7.45 -12.30
N LEU A 191 12.19 -8.17 -11.80
CA LEU A 191 12.35 -9.61 -11.92
C LEU A 191 11.91 -10.27 -10.59
N GLY A 192 10.70 -10.83 -10.57
CA GLY A 192 10.10 -11.27 -9.31
C GLY A 192 9.87 -10.07 -8.38
N ASP A 193 10.63 -10.00 -7.29
CA ASP A 193 10.55 -8.91 -6.30
C ASP A 193 11.79 -8.01 -6.30
N GLU A 194 12.75 -8.24 -7.20
CA GLU A 194 14.00 -7.50 -7.28
C GLU A 194 14.04 -6.55 -8.47
N TRP A 195 14.56 -5.35 -8.26
CA TRP A 195 14.79 -4.37 -9.30
C TRP A 195 16.17 -4.53 -9.95
N GLN A 196 16.19 -4.60 -11.28
CA GLN A 196 17.39 -4.50 -12.08
C GLN A 196 17.39 -3.19 -12.86
N LEU A 197 18.41 -2.35 -12.64
CA LEU A 197 18.62 -1.12 -13.38
C LEU A 197 19.70 -1.37 -14.44
N THR A 198 19.39 -1.01 -15.68
CA THR A 198 20.34 -1.07 -16.80
C THR A 198 20.41 0.29 -17.50
N VAL A 199 21.58 0.71 -17.90
CA VAL A 199 21.74 1.87 -18.77
C VAL A 199 21.53 1.39 -20.21
N THR A 200 20.50 1.91 -20.84
CA THR A 200 20.17 1.55 -22.22
C THR A 200 20.17 2.83 -23.03
N GLU A 201 20.92 2.86 -24.12
CA GLU A 201 20.77 3.91 -25.13
C GLU A 201 19.43 3.74 -25.85
N ASN A 202 18.36 4.11 -25.11
CA ASN A 202 16.96 3.88 -25.50
C ASN A 202 16.44 4.76 -26.64
N SER A 203 17.32 5.50 -27.31
CA SER A 203 16.93 6.35 -28.44
C SER A 203 16.23 5.57 -29.56
N GLU A 204 16.65 4.30 -29.80
CA GLU A 204 16.08 3.51 -30.89
C GLU A 204 14.66 3.02 -30.64
N GLN A 205 14.32 2.53 -29.44
CA GLN A 205 12.96 2.04 -29.15
C GLN A 205 11.94 3.18 -29.18
N PHE A 206 12.30 4.33 -28.61
CA PHE A 206 11.47 5.52 -28.64
C PHE A 206 11.37 6.08 -30.07
N THR A 207 12.46 6.11 -30.81
CA THR A 207 12.50 6.59 -32.21
C THR A 207 11.64 5.69 -33.09
N ARG A 208 11.70 4.37 -32.94
CA ARG A 208 10.80 3.44 -33.67
C ARG A 208 9.34 3.64 -33.35
N TYR A 209 9.04 3.89 -32.07
CA TYR A 209 7.67 4.17 -31.63
C TYR A 209 7.14 5.46 -32.26
N MET A 210 7.95 6.53 -32.27
CA MET A 210 7.61 7.81 -32.88
C MET A 210 7.59 7.75 -34.41
N GLN A 211 8.48 6.97 -35.02
CA GLN A 211 8.49 6.77 -36.48
C GLN A 211 7.24 6.05 -36.97
N ASN A 212 6.84 4.98 -36.29
CA ASN A 212 5.60 4.26 -36.63
C ASN A 212 4.34 5.13 -36.55
N MET A 213 4.38 6.21 -35.75
CA MET A 213 3.27 7.16 -35.68
C MET A 213 3.29 8.18 -36.81
N ARG A 214 4.45 8.72 -37.17
CA ARG A 214 4.57 9.67 -38.28
C ARG A 214 4.08 9.10 -39.61
N PHE A 215 4.40 7.83 -39.89
CA PHE A 215 3.93 7.17 -41.10
C PHE A 215 2.41 6.99 -41.17
N LYS A 216 1.72 6.93 -40.03
CA LYS A 216 0.25 6.82 -40.02
C LYS A 216 -0.46 8.17 -40.21
N ASP A 217 0.08 9.23 -39.62
CA ASP A 217 -0.46 10.59 -39.82
C ASP A 217 -0.29 11.05 -41.26
N GLU A 218 0.84 10.74 -41.92
CA GLU A 218 1.03 11.04 -43.36
C GLU A 218 0.08 10.24 -44.25
N GLN A 219 -0.29 8.99 -43.89
CA GLN A 219 -1.30 8.23 -44.64
C GLN A 219 -2.73 8.76 -44.45
N LEU A 220 -3.07 9.35 -43.31
CA LEU A 220 -4.36 9.96 -43.06
C LEU A 220 -4.52 11.28 -43.82
N ASP A 221 -3.46 12.04 -43.96
CA ASP A 221 -3.48 13.33 -44.68
C ASP A 221 -3.62 13.15 -46.21
N LEU A 222 -3.08 12.06 -46.76
CA LEU A 222 -3.24 11.71 -48.18
C LEU A 222 -4.63 11.19 -48.52
N SER A 223 -5.38 10.67 -47.55
CA SER A 223 -6.76 10.18 -47.81
C SER A 223 -7.80 11.29 -47.85
N LEU A 224 -7.48 12.48 -47.35
CA LEU A 224 -8.36 13.66 -47.36
C LEU A 224 -8.19 14.54 -48.63
N ILE A 225 -7.22 14.25 -49.49
CA ILE A 225 -6.91 15.03 -50.71
C ILE A 225 -7.63 14.48 -51.96
N HIS A 226 -8.36 13.37 -51.82
CA HIS A 226 -9.17 12.80 -52.90
C HIS A 226 -10.68 13.01 -52.71
N ILE A 227 -11.13 14.26 -52.66
CA ILE A 227 -12.52 14.68 -52.94
C ILE A 227 -12.47 15.87 -53.89
#